data_b94785a5f69e969e797f005859ef95f2
#
_entry.id   b94785a5f69e969e797f005859ef95f2
#
_cell.length_a   1.000
_cell.length_b   1.000
_cell.length_c   1.000
_cell.angle_alpha   90.00
_cell.angle_beta   90.00
_cell.angle_gamma   90.00
#
_symmetry.space_group_name_H-M   'P 1'
#
loop_
_entity.id
_entity.type
_entity.pdbx_description
1 polymer ?
#
loop_
_entity_poly.entity_id
_entity_poly.type
_entity_poly.pdbx_seq_one_letter_code
_entity_poly.pdbx_strand_id
1 'polypeptide(L)'
;PAKRVETASLLGCISLETAQNEMHGGQAIPAFDFYLAPYVRNSFIEEVKTLEDLYGQDFSHLYNKPIDDYQTQTLDGLSGDRRVIQHAINRTVSRVHQSMEAFIHNMNTIHSRGGNQVVFSSINYGTDTSAEGRCIIRELLKSTYRGVGNGETAIFPIQIWKKKRGVSYLPEDRNYDLYQLACKVTARRFFPNFLNLDATFNQSEDWKADDPQRYSHEVATMGCRTRVFENRFGPNTSIGRGNLSFSTIN
;
A
#
# COMPACT_ATOMS: atom_id res chain seq x y z
N PRO A 1 6.77 10.08 15.64
CA PRO A 1 6.73 9.46 14.30
C PRO A 1 6.53 7.95 14.40
N ALA A 2 5.81 7.37 13.46
CA ALA A 2 5.69 5.93 13.37
C ALA A 2 7.07 5.28 13.22
N LYS A 3 7.27 4.13 13.85
CA LYS A 3 8.47 3.31 13.67
C LYS A 3 8.14 1.98 12.99
N ARG A 4 6.95 1.47 13.20
CA ARG A 4 6.48 0.15 12.77
C ARG A 4 5.34 0.27 11.76
N VAL A 5 5.14 -0.76 10.98
CA VAL A 5 4.10 -0.81 9.95
C VAL A 5 2.69 -0.66 10.55
N GLU A 6 2.43 -1.21 11.73
CA GLU A 6 1.13 -1.11 12.40
C GLU A 6 0.79 0.34 12.75
N THR A 7 1.76 1.06 13.35
CA THR A 7 1.57 2.46 13.70
C THR A 7 1.45 3.35 12.48
N ALA A 8 2.24 3.08 11.43
CA ALA A 8 2.18 3.84 10.18
C ALA A 8 0.83 3.66 9.48
N SER A 9 0.34 2.42 9.40
CA SER A 9 -0.97 2.09 8.84
C SER A 9 -2.11 2.77 9.62
N LEU A 10 -2.06 2.72 10.96
CA LEU A 10 -3.05 3.40 11.81
C LEU A 10 -3.03 4.92 11.61
N LEU A 11 -1.85 5.54 11.52
CA LEU A 11 -1.75 6.97 11.22
C LEU A 11 -2.31 7.31 9.84
N GLY A 12 -2.19 6.40 8.86
CA GLY A 12 -2.87 6.52 7.57
C GLY A 12 -4.39 6.58 7.70
N CYS A 13 -4.99 5.72 8.54
CA CYS A 13 -6.42 5.77 8.85
C CYS A 13 -6.80 7.13 9.47
N ILE A 14 -6.11 7.52 10.55
CA ILE A 14 -6.38 8.78 11.26
C ILE A 14 -6.27 9.99 10.31
N SER A 15 -5.27 9.99 9.43
CA SER A 15 -5.09 11.07 8.45
C SER A 15 -6.26 11.18 7.47
N LEU A 16 -6.76 10.05 6.97
CA LEU A 16 -7.94 10.02 6.09
C LEU A 16 -9.21 10.48 6.83
N GLU A 17 -9.38 10.03 8.06
CA GLU A 17 -10.52 10.38 8.92
C GLU A 17 -10.54 11.88 9.26
N THR A 18 -9.38 12.43 9.63
CA THR A 18 -9.23 13.85 9.92
C THR A 18 -9.46 14.71 8.67
N ALA A 19 -8.79 14.34 7.57
CA ALA A 19 -8.92 15.07 6.30
C ALA A 19 -10.38 15.09 5.77
N GLN A 20 -11.16 14.04 6.03
CA GLN A 20 -12.58 14.00 5.65
C GLN A 20 -13.44 15.04 6.36
N ASN A 21 -13.05 15.47 7.55
CA ASN A 21 -13.75 16.52 8.28
C ASN A 21 -13.36 17.94 7.82
N GLU A 22 -12.18 18.06 7.21
CA GLU A 22 -11.64 19.36 6.75
C GLU A 22 -11.94 19.62 5.25
N MET A 23 -12.20 18.58 4.47
CA MET A 23 -12.33 18.68 3.01
C MET A 23 -13.56 17.95 2.49
N HIS A 24 -14.11 18.44 1.37
CA HIS A 24 -15.20 17.78 0.66
C HIS A 24 -14.76 16.50 -0.07
N GLY A 25 -15.73 15.62 -0.31
CA GLY A 25 -15.57 14.46 -1.18
C GLY A 25 -14.65 13.38 -0.63
N GLY A 26 -14.11 12.56 -1.51
CA GLY A 26 -13.26 11.45 -1.13
C GLY A 26 -11.85 11.91 -0.75
N GLN A 27 -11.27 11.20 0.22
CA GLN A 27 -9.89 11.36 0.63
C GLN A 27 -9.05 10.24 0.04
N ALA A 28 -7.77 10.49 -0.30
CA ALA A 28 -6.95 9.49 -0.98
C ALA A 28 -5.51 9.46 -0.50
N ILE A 29 -4.93 8.25 -0.45
CA ILE A 29 -3.50 8.04 -0.38
C ILE A 29 -3.01 7.68 -1.79
N PRO A 30 -2.19 8.54 -2.44
CA PRO A 30 -1.83 8.38 -3.85
C PRO A 30 -0.76 7.32 -4.14
N ALA A 31 -0.01 6.86 -3.11
CA ALA A 31 1.11 5.91 -3.23
C ALA A 31 1.23 5.08 -1.95
N PHE A 32 0.22 4.28 -1.65
CA PHE A 32 0.08 3.56 -0.38
C PHE A 32 1.21 2.56 -0.14
N ASP A 33 1.62 1.83 -1.18
CA ASP A 33 2.73 0.88 -1.17
C ASP A 33 4.06 1.57 -0.85
N PHE A 34 4.41 2.64 -1.57
CA PHE A 34 5.63 3.41 -1.33
C PHE A 34 5.68 4.04 0.07
N TYR A 35 4.56 4.56 0.55
CA TYR A 35 4.54 5.25 1.85
C TYR A 35 4.69 4.28 3.03
N LEU A 36 4.23 3.04 2.89
CA LEU A 36 4.36 2.03 3.95
C LEU A 36 5.63 1.17 3.84
N ALA A 37 6.25 1.09 2.67
CA ALA A 37 7.45 0.26 2.44
C ALA A 37 8.58 0.49 3.47
N PRO A 38 8.97 1.74 3.83
CA PRO A 38 10.02 1.96 4.83
C PRO A 38 9.71 1.36 6.20
N TYR A 39 8.43 1.31 6.58
CA TYR A 39 8.00 0.76 7.86
C TYR A 39 8.00 -0.77 7.89
N VAL A 40 7.89 -1.42 6.73
CA VAL A 40 8.11 -2.87 6.60
C VAL A 40 9.57 -3.20 6.91
N ARG A 41 10.52 -2.44 6.33
CA ARG A 41 11.95 -2.58 6.62
C ARG A 41 12.24 -2.36 8.10
N ASN A 42 11.70 -1.31 8.70
CA ASN A 42 11.89 -1.04 10.12
C ASN A 42 11.33 -2.19 10.99
N SER A 43 10.18 -2.72 10.64
CA SER A 43 9.59 -3.87 11.35
C SER A 43 10.47 -5.12 11.22
N PHE A 44 11.06 -5.36 10.04
CA PHE A 44 12.03 -6.44 9.84
C PHE A 44 13.27 -6.29 10.74
N ILE A 45 13.84 -5.08 10.80
CA ILE A 45 15.01 -4.80 11.66
C ILE A 45 14.65 -5.05 13.14
N GLU A 46 13.45 -4.67 13.58
CA GLU A 46 13.01 -4.94 14.94
C GLU A 46 12.87 -6.44 15.24
N GLU A 47 12.38 -7.22 14.28
CA GLU A 47 12.31 -8.67 14.45
C GLU A 47 13.71 -9.30 14.51
N VAL A 48 14.68 -8.80 13.72
CA VAL A 48 16.09 -9.24 13.84
C VAL A 48 16.65 -8.90 15.22
N LYS A 49 16.42 -7.68 15.74
CA LYS A 49 16.82 -7.29 17.11
C LYS A 49 16.20 -8.17 18.18
N THR A 50 14.94 -8.53 18.04
CA THR A 50 14.27 -9.45 18.96
C THR A 50 14.96 -10.83 18.96
N LEU A 51 15.46 -11.29 17.81
CA LEU A 51 16.21 -12.53 17.70
C LEU A 51 17.64 -12.41 18.28
N GLU A 52 18.28 -11.22 18.16
CA GLU A 52 19.55 -10.94 18.84
C GLU A 52 19.41 -11.13 20.35
N ASP A 53 18.39 -10.48 20.93
CA ASP A 53 18.12 -10.58 22.38
C ASP A 53 17.81 -12.03 22.80
N LEU A 54 17.03 -12.75 21.99
CA LEU A 54 16.63 -14.13 22.28
C LEU A 54 17.80 -15.11 22.23
N TYR A 55 18.71 -14.95 21.26
CA TYR A 55 19.84 -15.86 21.06
C TYR A 55 21.13 -15.40 21.75
N GLY A 56 21.18 -14.18 22.26
CA GLY A 56 22.38 -13.56 22.81
C GLY A 56 23.52 -13.44 21.79
N GLN A 57 23.17 -13.19 20.53
CA GLN A 57 24.10 -13.08 19.40
C GLN A 57 23.85 -11.79 18.62
N ASP A 58 24.92 -11.17 18.09
CA ASP A 58 24.84 -9.99 17.26
C ASP A 58 24.49 -10.37 15.80
N PHE A 59 23.37 -9.85 15.29
CA PHE A 59 22.93 -9.97 13.91
C PHE A 59 22.83 -8.62 13.21
N SER A 60 23.46 -7.57 13.73
CA SER A 60 23.38 -6.20 13.19
C SER A 60 23.79 -6.10 11.70
N HIS A 61 24.67 -7.00 11.24
CA HIS A 61 25.08 -7.11 9.83
C HIS A 61 23.90 -7.46 8.89
N LEU A 62 22.76 -7.95 9.43
CA LEU A 62 21.57 -8.29 8.64
C LEU A 62 20.62 -7.09 8.46
N TYR A 63 20.75 -6.01 9.23
CA TYR A 63 19.81 -4.88 9.20
C TYR A 63 19.68 -4.23 7.82
N ASN A 64 20.80 -4.14 7.10
CA ASN A 64 20.86 -3.53 5.77
C ASN A 64 20.96 -4.56 4.63
N LYS A 65 20.83 -5.85 4.96
CA LYS A 65 20.89 -6.89 3.93
C LYS A 65 19.71 -6.76 2.98
N PRO A 66 19.92 -6.75 1.66
CA PRO A 66 18.85 -6.77 0.68
C PRO A 66 17.96 -7.99 0.87
N ILE A 67 16.65 -7.78 0.83
CA ILE A 67 15.64 -8.84 0.82
C ILE A 67 15.01 -8.84 -0.58
N ASP A 68 15.02 -9.99 -1.22
CA ASP A 68 14.46 -10.12 -2.58
C ASP A 68 12.94 -10.10 -2.58
N ASP A 69 12.33 -10.77 -1.61
CA ASP A 69 10.88 -10.76 -1.40
C ASP A 69 10.54 -11.20 0.05
N TYR A 70 9.47 -10.64 0.59
CA TYR A 70 8.92 -11.00 1.90
C TYR A 70 7.89 -12.11 1.73
N GLN A 71 8.35 -13.35 1.68
CA GLN A 71 7.50 -14.54 1.61
C GLN A 71 7.72 -15.45 2.81
N THR A 72 6.62 -15.92 3.40
CA THR A 72 6.67 -16.89 4.50
C THR A 72 7.13 -18.25 3.99
N GLN A 73 8.09 -18.86 4.71
CA GLN A 73 8.61 -20.19 4.43
C GLN A 73 8.82 -20.96 5.73
N THR A 74 8.93 -22.30 5.64
CA THR A 74 9.34 -23.11 6.79
C THR A 74 10.78 -22.80 7.17
N LEU A 75 11.09 -23.00 8.44
CA LEU A 75 12.48 -22.82 8.94
C LEU A 75 13.29 -24.13 8.88
N ASP A 76 12.68 -25.21 8.38
CA ASP A 76 13.30 -26.52 8.29
C ASP A 76 14.45 -26.49 7.29
N GLY A 77 15.58 -27.06 7.69
CA GLY A 77 16.80 -27.10 6.88
C GLY A 77 17.57 -25.77 6.78
N LEU A 78 17.05 -24.68 7.39
CA LEU A 78 17.75 -23.39 7.46
C LEU A 78 18.60 -23.30 8.72
N SER A 79 19.81 -22.72 8.59
CA SER A 79 20.75 -22.49 9.69
C SER A 79 21.41 -21.11 9.56
N GLY A 80 22.04 -20.65 10.65
CA GLY A 80 22.77 -19.37 10.69
C GLY A 80 21.90 -18.19 10.24
N ASP A 81 22.52 -17.26 9.53
CA ASP A 81 21.85 -16.03 9.04
C ASP A 81 20.59 -16.29 8.22
N ARG A 82 20.58 -17.35 7.41
CA ARG A 82 19.41 -17.69 6.58
C ARG A 82 18.18 -17.99 7.44
N ARG A 83 18.39 -18.70 8.55
CA ARG A 83 17.31 -19.02 9.49
C ARG A 83 16.81 -17.77 10.20
N VAL A 84 17.73 -16.89 10.63
CA VAL A 84 17.39 -15.61 11.29
C VAL A 84 16.60 -14.71 10.34
N ILE A 85 17.10 -14.51 9.11
CA ILE A 85 16.43 -13.71 8.09
C ILE A 85 15.02 -14.23 7.81
N GLN A 86 14.89 -15.55 7.56
CA GLN A 86 13.59 -16.13 7.24
C GLN A 86 12.61 -16.05 8.42
N HIS A 87 13.11 -16.23 9.64
CA HIS A 87 12.26 -16.04 10.83
C HIS A 87 11.78 -14.60 10.94
N ALA A 88 12.67 -13.61 10.80
CA ALA A 88 12.32 -12.19 10.81
C ALA A 88 11.34 -11.84 9.67
N ILE A 89 11.53 -12.39 8.46
CA ILE A 89 10.59 -12.24 7.35
C ILE A 89 9.21 -12.79 7.71
N ASN A 90 9.11 -14.01 8.23
CA ASN A 90 7.83 -14.64 8.58
C ASN A 90 7.05 -13.79 9.59
N ARG A 91 7.72 -13.27 10.62
CA ARG A 91 7.09 -12.40 11.62
C ARG A 91 6.71 -11.05 11.03
N THR A 92 7.56 -10.45 10.21
CA THR A 92 7.27 -9.18 9.52
C THR A 92 6.04 -9.32 8.62
N VAL A 93 5.96 -10.37 7.81
CA VAL A 93 4.79 -10.63 6.94
C VAL A 93 3.52 -10.78 7.78
N SER A 94 3.56 -11.49 8.89
CA SER A 94 2.42 -11.62 9.80
C SER A 94 1.96 -10.26 10.34
N ARG A 95 2.88 -9.39 10.73
CA ARG A 95 2.60 -8.02 11.21
C ARG A 95 2.00 -7.16 10.10
N VAL A 96 2.56 -7.22 8.89
CA VAL A 96 2.02 -6.50 7.72
C VAL A 96 0.61 -6.99 7.42
N HIS A 97 0.37 -8.30 7.43
CA HIS A 97 -0.95 -8.88 7.21
C HIS A 97 -1.99 -8.33 8.21
N GLN A 98 -1.68 -8.40 9.50
CA GLN A 98 -2.54 -7.84 10.55
C GLN A 98 -2.78 -6.34 10.38
N SER A 99 -1.75 -5.59 9.95
CA SER A 99 -1.88 -4.15 9.70
C SER A 99 -2.82 -3.86 8.53
N MET A 100 -2.78 -4.66 7.47
CA MET A 100 -3.66 -4.50 6.31
C MET A 100 -5.11 -4.90 6.63
N GLU A 101 -5.31 -5.98 7.40
CA GLU A 101 -6.64 -6.33 7.91
C GLU A 101 -7.21 -5.19 8.78
N ALA A 102 -6.43 -4.69 9.74
CA ALA A 102 -6.85 -3.60 10.61
C ALA A 102 -7.17 -2.32 9.83
N PHE A 103 -6.36 -1.98 8.82
CA PHE A 103 -6.61 -0.84 7.95
C PHE A 103 -7.96 -0.94 7.24
N ILE A 104 -8.25 -2.09 6.61
CA ILE A 104 -9.53 -2.32 5.92
C ILE A 104 -10.69 -2.28 6.92
N HIS A 105 -10.56 -2.92 8.09
CA HIS A 105 -11.60 -2.91 9.11
C HIS A 105 -11.88 -1.49 9.62
N ASN A 106 -10.86 -0.70 9.94
CA ASN A 106 -11.00 0.67 10.43
C ASN A 106 -11.74 1.55 9.41
N MET A 107 -11.38 1.45 8.12
CA MET A 107 -12.04 2.22 7.06
C MET A 107 -13.52 1.85 6.84
N ASN A 108 -13.99 0.73 7.37
CA ASN A 108 -15.38 0.28 7.26
C ASN A 108 -16.18 0.39 8.57
N THR A 109 -15.52 0.65 9.70
CA THR A 109 -16.16 0.65 11.02
C THR A 109 -16.11 2.00 11.75
N ILE A 110 -15.14 2.86 11.42
CA ILE A 110 -15.00 4.16 12.08
C ILE A 110 -15.85 5.19 11.33
N HIS A 111 -16.83 5.74 12.03
CA HIS A 111 -17.80 6.72 11.52
C HIS A 111 -17.39 8.15 11.92
N SER A 112 -16.27 8.63 11.38
CA SER A 112 -15.74 9.96 11.68
C SER A 112 -16.29 11.08 10.79
N ARG A 113 -16.97 10.74 9.71
CA ARG A 113 -17.58 11.70 8.79
C ARG A 113 -18.92 12.21 9.32
N GLY A 114 -19.25 13.48 9.05
CA GLY A 114 -20.53 14.09 9.41
C GLY A 114 -21.74 13.25 8.97
N GLY A 115 -22.77 13.19 9.83
CA GLY A 115 -23.94 12.33 9.61
C GLY A 115 -23.73 10.86 9.97
N ASN A 116 -22.75 10.56 10.79
CA ASN A 116 -22.42 9.18 11.23
C ASN A 116 -22.09 8.25 10.06
N GLN A 117 -21.30 8.74 9.10
CA GLN A 117 -20.88 7.98 7.93
C GLN A 117 -19.43 7.56 8.06
N VAL A 118 -19.07 6.46 7.40
CA VAL A 118 -17.67 6.06 7.21
C VAL A 118 -16.96 7.01 6.24
N VAL A 119 -15.64 7.10 6.36
CA VAL A 119 -14.81 7.96 5.51
C VAL A 119 -14.86 7.47 4.06
N PHE A 120 -15.20 8.35 3.12
CA PHE A 120 -15.13 8.08 1.69
C PHE A 120 -13.66 8.09 1.24
N SER A 121 -13.02 6.97 1.39
CA SER A 121 -11.57 6.82 1.25
C SER A 121 -11.17 6.02 0.02
N SER A 122 -9.98 6.31 -0.51
CA SER A 122 -9.34 5.53 -1.56
C SER A 122 -7.83 5.40 -1.33
N ILE A 123 -7.26 4.34 -1.87
CA ILE A 123 -5.82 4.11 -1.89
C ILE A 123 -5.37 3.72 -3.29
N ASN A 124 -4.23 4.25 -3.72
CA ASN A 124 -3.60 3.93 -4.99
C ASN A 124 -2.29 3.20 -4.72
N TYR A 125 -2.03 2.12 -5.45
CA TYR A 125 -0.86 1.26 -5.27
C TYR A 125 -0.59 0.41 -6.51
N GLY A 126 0.47 -0.39 -6.50
CA GLY A 126 0.77 -1.38 -7.55
C GLY A 126 2.08 -1.12 -8.29
N THR A 127 2.70 0.04 -8.11
CA THR A 127 3.92 0.43 -8.82
C THR A 127 5.20 0.36 -7.99
N ASP A 128 5.14 0.14 -6.67
CA ASP A 128 6.34 -0.14 -5.90
C ASP A 128 6.86 -1.56 -6.16
N THR A 129 8.07 -1.66 -6.70
CA THR A 129 8.76 -2.92 -7.02
C THR A 129 9.75 -3.36 -5.95
N SER A 130 9.92 -2.58 -4.89
CA SER A 130 10.72 -2.99 -3.73
C SER A 130 10.12 -4.21 -3.04
N ALA A 131 10.94 -4.99 -2.36
CA ALA A 131 10.45 -6.15 -1.61
C ALA A 131 9.43 -5.75 -0.54
N GLU A 132 9.65 -4.61 0.09
CA GLU A 132 8.78 -4.03 1.11
C GLU A 132 7.44 -3.59 0.55
N GLY A 133 7.44 -2.83 -0.55
CA GLY A 133 6.20 -2.39 -1.23
C GLY A 133 5.41 -3.57 -1.77
N ARG A 134 6.07 -4.56 -2.36
CA ARG A 134 5.44 -5.82 -2.79
C ARG A 134 4.78 -6.57 -1.63
N CYS A 135 5.42 -6.57 -0.45
CA CYS A 135 4.84 -7.15 0.76
C CYS A 135 3.51 -6.46 1.14
N ILE A 136 3.50 -5.12 1.17
CA ILE A 136 2.27 -4.33 1.43
C ILE A 136 1.19 -4.68 0.42
N ILE A 137 1.49 -4.65 -0.87
CA ILE A 137 0.54 -4.96 -1.93
C ILE A 137 -0.04 -6.37 -1.76
N ARG A 138 0.81 -7.36 -1.54
CA ARG A 138 0.41 -8.76 -1.39
C ARG A 138 -0.52 -8.97 -0.21
N GLU A 139 -0.15 -8.45 0.95
CA GLU A 139 -0.94 -8.67 2.16
C GLU A 139 -2.23 -7.84 2.17
N LEU A 140 -2.24 -6.65 1.57
CA LEU A 140 -3.46 -5.88 1.30
C LEU A 140 -4.43 -6.65 0.41
N LEU A 141 -3.95 -7.22 -0.70
CA LEU A 141 -4.77 -8.01 -1.61
C LEU A 141 -5.32 -9.28 -0.96
N LYS A 142 -4.51 -9.98 -0.14
CA LYS A 142 -4.97 -11.16 0.62
C LYS A 142 -6.05 -10.79 1.62
N SER A 143 -5.86 -9.72 2.39
CA SER A 143 -6.83 -9.22 3.37
C SER A 143 -8.13 -8.81 2.67
N THR A 144 -8.04 -8.12 1.53
CA THR A 144 -9.20 -7.77 0.71
C THR A 144 -9.94 -9.01 0.19
N TYR A 145 -9.19 -10.02 -0.29
CA TYR A 145 -9.77 -11.28 -0.76
C TYR A 145 -10.53 -12.02 0.33
N ARG A 146 -10.00 -12.03 1.55
CA ARG A 146 -10.64 -12.62 2.73
C ARG A 146 -11.96 -11.89 3.07
N GLY A 147 -11.96 -10.56 2.99
CA GLY A 147 -13.10 -9.73 3.36
C GLY A 147 -13.11 -9.36 4.84
N VAL A 148 -14.17 -8.66 5.25
CA VAL A 148 -14.39 -8.21 6.64
C VAL A 148 -15.43 -9.08 7.32
N GLY A 149 -15.41 -9.11 8.65
CA GLY A 149 -16.40 -9.86 9.44
C GLY A 149 -16.43 -11.36 9.10
N ASN A 150 -17.55 -11.85 8.60
CA ASN A 150 -17.73 -13.24 8.17
C ASN A 150 -17.33 -13.48 6.70
N GLY A 151 -16.58 -12.56 6.10
CA GLY A 151 -16.14 -12.63 4.72
C GLY A 151 -16.92 -11.73 3.77
N GLU A 152 -17.59 -10.70 4.29
CA GLU A 152 -18.28 -9.70 3.49
C GLU A 152 -17.27 -8.84 2.71
N THR A 153 -17.71 -8.28 1.58
CA THR A 153 -16.89 -7.37 0.80
C THR A 153 -16.79 -6.02 1.50
N ALA A 154 -15.58 -5.57 1.77
CA ALA A 154 -15.31 -4.22 2.28
C ALA A 154 -15.76 -3.17 1.26
N ILE A 155 -16.38 -2.08 1.71
CA ILE A 155 -16.78 -0.96 0.84
C ILE A 155 -15.62 0.02 0.69
N PHE A 156 -14.89 0.26 1.77
CA PHE A 156 -13.75 1.19 1.83
C PHE A 156 -12.47 0.50 2.34
N PRO A 157 -11.29 1.03 1.99
CA PRO A 157 -11.08 2.07 0.97
C PRO A 157 -11.37 1.55 -0.43
N ILE A 158 -11.77 2.43 -1.34
CA ILE A 158 -11.77 2.15 -2.76
C ILE A 158 -10.32 1.92 -3.18
N GLN A 159 -10.02 0.75 -3.72
CA GLN A 159 -8.66 0.35 -4.07
C GLN A 159 -8.42 0.55 -5.55
N ILE A 160 -7.29 1.17 -5.89
CA ILE A 160 -6.89 1.51 -7.25
C ILE A 160 -5.52 0.89 -7.53
N TRP A 161 -5.50 -0.12 -8.40
CA TRP A 161 -4.28 -0.68 -8.94
C TRP A 161 -3.75 0.19 -10.08
N LYS A 162 -2.56 0.71 -9.95
CA LYS A 162 -1.86 1.43 -11.01
C LYS A 162 -1.18 0.43 -11.95
N LYS A 163 -1.70 0.35 -13.19
CA LYS A 163 -1.19 -0.54 -14.24
C LYS A 163 -0.18 0.20 -15.10
N LYS A 164 1.07 -0.31 -15.18
CA LYS A 164 2.14 0.27 -16.00
C LYS A 164 3.04 -0.82 -16.58
N ARG A 165 3.33 -0.71 -17.89
CA ARG A 165 4.30 -1.57 -18.59
C ARG A 165 5.69 -1.37 -18.01
N GLY A 166 6.46 -2.45 -17.91
CA GLY A 166 7.78 -2.46 -17.30
C GLY A 166 7.77 -2.49 -15.77
N VAL A 167 6.57 -2.50 -15.15
CA VAL A 167 6.42 -2.45 -13.68
C VAL A 167 5.41 -3.49 -13.18
N SER A 168 4.17 -3.47 -13.67
CA SER A 168 3.06 -4.16 -13.03
C SER A 168 2.02 -4.75 -13.97
N TYR A 169 2.37 -5.08 -15.20
CA TYR A 169 1.38 -5.50 -16.20
C TYR A 169 1.83 -6.65 -17.12
N LEU A 170 3.06 -6.64 -17.62
CA LEU A 170 3.56 -7.67 -18.55
C LEU A 170 4.12 -8.87 -17.78
N PRO A 171 4.16 -10.08 -18.37
CA PRO A 171 4.67 -11.28 -17.72
C PRO A 171 6.09 -11.16 -17.16
N GLU A 172 6.93 -10.36 -17.79
CA GLU A 172 8.30 -10.06 -17.36
C GLU A 172 8.41 -8.99 -16.28
N ASP A 173 7.32 -8.28 -15.98
CA ASP A 173 7.31 -7.19 -15.01
C ASP A 173 7.45 -7.72 -13.58
N ARG A 174 8.18 -7.00 -12.74
CA ARG A 174 8.46 -7.39 -11.35
C ARG A 174 7.19 -7.64 -10.52
N ASN A 175 6.11 -6.89 -10.77
CA ASN A 175 4.85 -6.99 -10.05
C ASN A 175 3.76 -7.76 -10.81
N TYR A 176 4.13 -8.54 -11.83
CA TYR A 176 3.14 -9.30 -12.61
C TYR A 176 2.38 -10.34 -11.79
N ASP A 177 3.05 -11.05 -10.89
CA ASP A 177 2.42 -11.99 -9.96
C ASP A 177 1.37 -11.32 -9.07
N LEU A 178 1.66 -10.10 -8.63
CA LEU A 178 0.74 -9.30 -7.83
C LEU A 178 -0.41 -8.73 -8.70
N TYR A 179 -0.16 -8.43 -9.96
CA TYR A 179 -1.21 -8.07 -10.92
C TYR A 179 -2.20 -9.23 -11.13
N GLN A 180 -1.68 -10.45 -11.30
CA GLN A 180 -2.54 -11.63 -11.38
C GLN A 180 -3.37 -11.83 -10.11
N LEU A 181 -2.76 -11.64 -8.94
CA LEU A 181 -3.48 -11.66 -7.66
C LEU A 181 -4.54 -10.56 -7.60
N ALA A 182 -4.24 -9.33 -8.04
CA ALA A 182 -5.18 -8.23 -8.10
C ALA A 182 -6.40 -8.56 -8.98
N CYS A 183 -6.18 -9.14 -10.17
CA CYS A 183 -7.26 -9.61 -11.04
C CYS A 183 -8.15 -10.66 -10.36
N LYS A 184 -7.54 -11.63 -9.65
CA LYS A 184 -8.27 -12.64 -8.88
C LYS A 184 -9.10 -12.02 -7.75
N VAL A 185 -8.56 -11.03 -7.05
CA VAL A 185 -9.26 -10.32 -5.96
C VAL A 185 -10.43 -9.53 -6.55
N THR A 186 -10.22 -8.79 -7.65
CA THR A 186 -11.28 -8.02 -8.32
C THR A 186 -12.42 -8.90 -8.78
N ALA A 187 -12.13 -10.06 -9.33
CA ALA A 187 -13.15 -11.01 -9.77
C ALA A 187 -14.09 -11.48 -8.62
N ARG A 188 -13.62 -11.44 -7.39
CA ARG A 188 -14.41 -11.84 -6.21
C ARG A 188 -14.98 -10.64 -5.43
N ARG A 189 -14.24 -9.53 -5.37
CA ARG A 189 -14.51 -8.41 -4.43
C ARG A 189 -14.85 -7.10 -5.10
N PHE A 190 -14.78 -7.02 -6.44
CA PHE A 190 -14.92 -5.80 -7.24
C PHE A 190 -13.81 -4.76 -7.01
N PHE A 191 -12.83 -5.05 -6.17
CA PHE A 191 -11.61 -4.28 -5.94
C PHE A 191 -10.37 -5.15 -6.12
N PRO A 192 -9.22 -4.54 -6.53
CA PRO A 192 -9.03 -3.15 -6.94
C PRO A 192 -9.63 -2.81 -8.30
N ASN A 193 -9.95 -1.53 -8.53
CA ASN A 193 -10.13 -0.96 -9.87
C ASN A 193 -8.75 -0.73 -10.50
N PHE A 194 -8.69 -0.63 -11.84
CA PHE A 194 -7.43 -0.52 -12.56
C PHE A 194 -7.29 0.87 -13.22
N LEU A 195 -6.22 1.58 -12.86
CA LEU A 195 -5.81 2.84 -13.47
C LEU A 195 -4.67 2.58 -14.48
N ASN A 196 -4.90 2.86 -15.75
CA ASN A 196 -3.90 2.66 -16.79
C ASN A 196 -2.97 3.88 -16.89
N LEU A 197 -1.75 3.76 -16.38
CA LEU A 197 -0.73 4.82 -16.47
C LEU A 197 -0.11 4.96 -17.86
N ASP A 198 -0.30 3.97 -18.75
CA ASP A 198 0.21 4.02 -20.11
C ASP A 198 -0.75 4.72 -21.09
N ALA A 199 -1.96 5.08 -20.67
CA ALA A 199 -2.83 5.94 -21.46
C ALA A 199 -2.15 7.29 -21.71
N THR A 200 -2.23 7.84 -22.92
CA THR A 200 -1.51 9.06 -23.31
C THR A 200 -1.74 10.23 -22.36
N PHE A 201 -2.97 10.38 -21.88
CA PHE A 201 -3.33 11.46 -20.93
C PHE A 201 -2.91 11.18 -19.48
N ASN A 202 -2.34 10.01 -19.18
CA ASN A 202 -1.84 9.64 -17.84
C ASN A 202 -0.31 9.58 -17.78
N GLN A 203 0.36 9.73 -18.90
CA GLN A 203 1.82 9.70 -18.95
C GLN A 203 2.42 11.00 -18.41
N SER A 204 3.56 10.89 -17.78
CA SER A 204 4.40 12.01 -17.36
C SER A 204 5.78 11.86 -17.99
N GLU A 205 6.30 12.94 -18.57
CA GLU A 205 7.67 13.00 -19.11
C GLU A 205 8.72 12.86 -18.03
N ASP A 206 8.37 13.25 -16.79
CA ASP A 206 9.28 13.20 -15.64
C ASP A 206 9.33 11.80 -14.99
N TRP A 207 8.45 10.88 -15.39
CA TRP A 207 8.42 9.54 -14.82
C TRP A 207 9.59 8.68 -15.30
N LYS A 208 10.37 8.14 -14.36
CA LYS A 208 11.49 7.24 -14.63
C LYS A 208 11.38 5.99 -13.76
N ALA A 209 11.65 4.82 -14.34
CA ALA A 209 11.49 3.53 -13.66
C ALA A 209 12.47 3.35 -12.49
N ASP A 210 13.64 3.95 -12.56
CA ASP A 210 14.72 3.89 -11.56
C ASP A 210 14.64 5.00 -10.50
N ASP A 211 13.73 5.96 -10.65
CA ASP A 211 13.51 6.99 -9.64
C ASP A 211 12.76 6.39 -8.42
N PRO A 212 13.34 6.42 -7.22
CA PRO A 212 12.66 5.95 -6.01
C PRO A 212 11.45 6.80 -5.63
N GLN A 213 11.34 8.02 -6.15
CA GLN A 213 10.20 8.91 -5.96
C GLN A 213 9.26 8.99 -7.17
N ARG A 214 9.37 8.05 -8.13
CA ARG A 214 8.55 8.05 -9.36
C ARG A 214 7.05 8.12 -9.11
N TYR A 215 6.59 7.69 -7.93
CA TYR A 215 5.18 7.81 -7.53
C TYR A 215 4.67 9.26 -7.51
N SER A 216 5.55 10.26 -7.32
CA SER A 216 5.18 11.68 -7.38
C SER A 216 4.83 12.14 -8.79
N HIS A 217 5.29 11.41 -9.82
CA HIS A 217 5.06 11.64 -11.23
C HIS A 217 3.97 10.71 -11.80
N GLU A 218 3.21 10.07 -10.94
CA GLU A 218 2.11 9.18 -11.31
C GLU A 218 0.75 9.83 -11.03
N VAL A 219 -0.16 9.66 -11.97
CA VAL A 219 -1.57 9.98 -11.76
C VAL A 219 -2.12 9.13 -10.62
N ALA A 220 -3.01 9.71 -9.83
CA ALA A 220 -3.81 8.97 -8.85
C ALA A 220 -5.29 9.31 -9.01
N THR A 221 -6.14 8.50 -8.42
CA THR A 221 -7.55 8.84 -8.27
C THR A 221 -7.87 9.14 -6.82
N MET A 222 -8.73 10.13 -6.63
CA MET A 222 -9.30 10.51 -5.34
C MET A 222 -10.77 10.10 -5.32
N GLY A 223 -11.17 9.31 -4.33
CA GLY A 223 -12.45 8.63 -4.36
C GLY A 223 -12.50 7.61 -5.51
N CYS A 224 -13.65 7.46 -6.16
CA CYS A 224 -13.84 6.43 -7.19
C CYS A 224 -13.36 6.82 -8.60
N ARG A 225 -13.31 8.12 -8.95
CA ARG A 225 -13.10 8.57 -10.35
C ARG A 225 -12.40 9.90 -10.53
N THR A 226 -12.19 10.68 -9.48
CA THR A 226 -11.55 11.99 -9.61
C THR A 226 -10.08 11.79 -9.90
N ARG A 227 -9.70 12.00 -11.14
CA ARG A 227 -8.31 11.95 -11.58
C ARG A 227 -7.56 13.18 -11.06
N VAL A 228 -6.39 12.97 -10.48
CA VAL A 228 -5.59 14.00 -9.84
C VAL A 228 -4.16 13.90 -10.36
N PHE A 229 -3.71 14.96 -11.04
CA PHE A 229 -2.33 15.06 -11.52
C PHE A 229 -1.99 16.48 -11.97
N GLU A 230 -2.70 17.02 -12.96
CA GLU A 230 -2.38 18.32 -13.54
C GLU A 230 -2.47 19.45 -12.52
N ASN A 231 -1.55 20.38 -12.64
CA ASN A 231 -1.53 21.59 -11.83
C ASN A 231 -1.29 22.81 -12.72
N ARG A 232 -2.27 23.66 -12.81
CA ARG A 232 -2.20 24.89 -13.62
C ARG A 232 -1.15 25.88 -13.10
N PHE A 233 -0.82 25.82 -11.81
CA PHE A 233 -0.02 26.82 -11.11
C PHE A 233 1.26 26.25 -10.48
N GLY A 234 1.64 25.04 -10.85
CA GLY A 234 2.83 24.36 -10.30
C GLY A 234 3.11 23.04 -10.99
N PRO A 235 4.05 22.25 -10.47
CA PRO A 235 4.39 20.95 -11.06
C PRO A 235 3.21 19.99 -11.01
N ASN A 236 3.11 19.14 -12.03
CA ASN A 236 2.13 18.07 -12.09
C ASN A 236 2.47 17.01 -11.05
N THR A 237 1.54 16.74 -10.14
CA THR A 237 1.69 15.70 -9.12
C THR A 237 0.32 15.31 -8.55
N SER A 238 0.20 14.08 -8.08
CA SER A 238 -0.97 13.63 -7.34
C SER A 238 -0.86 13.88 -5.82
N ILE A 239 0.28 14.38 -5.34
CA ILE A 239 0.58 14.57 -3.91
C ILE A 239 0.15 15.97 -3.47
N GLY A 240 -0.31 16.09 -2.21
CA GLY A 240 -0.71 17.38 -1.63
C GLY A 240 -1.95 17.99 -2.26
N ARG A 241 -2.83 17.15 -2.80
CA ARG A 241 -4.08 17.57 -3.45
C ARG A 241 -5.26 17.32 -2.51
N GLY A 242 -6.30 18.14 -2.66
CA GLY A 242 -7.53 18.02 -1.88
C GLY A 242 -8.76 18.45 -2.69
N ASN A 243 -9.93 18.03 -2.24
CA ASN A 243 -11.21 18.47 -2.77
C ASN A 243 -11.67 19.72 -2.01
N LEU A 244 -11.94 20.79 -2.74
CA LEU A 244 -12.48 22.04 -2.15
C LEU A 244 -14.00 22.07 -2.24
N SER A 245 -14.54 21.73 -3.40
CA SER A 245 -15.99 21.71 -3.66
C SER A 245 -16.29 20.93 -4.93
N PHE A 246 -17.56 20.76 -5.22
CA PHE A 246 -18.04 20.27 -6.52
C PHE A 246 -19.05 21.24 -7.09
N SER A 247 -19.12 21.29 -8.41
CA SER A 247 -20.11 22.09 -9.15
C SER A 247 -21.00 21.16 -9.96
N THR A 248 -22.30 21.43 -9.94
CA THR A 248 -23.28 20.69 -10.75
C THR A 248 -23.87 21.64 -11.78
N ILE A 249 -23.94 21.18 -13.01
CA ILE A 249 -24.67 21.85 -14.08
C ILE A 249 -26.03 21.15 -14.20
N ASN A 250 -27.09 21.94 -13.99
CA ASN A 250 -28.47 21.43 -14.11
C ASN A 250 -28.99 21.63 -15.52
#